data_9bb8161003ecb549bf9b107c28fda0cb
#
_entry.id   9bb8161003ecb549bf9b107c28fda0cb
#
_cell.length_a   1.000
_cell.length_b   1.000
_cell.length_c   1.000
_cell.angle_alpha   90.00
_cell.angle_beta   90.00
_cell.angle_gamma   90.00
#
_symmetry.space_group_name_H-M   'P 1'
#
loop_
_entity.id
_entity.type
_entity.pdbx_description
1 polymer ?
#
loop_
_entity_poly.entity_id
_entity_poly.type
_entity_poly.pdbx_seq_one_letter_code
_entity_poly.pdbx_strand_id
1 'polypeptide(L)'
;MPAVTTGLVTLFLWKGLLYDPSDSGVINKIIQWINTWPAWLAALCRLGVGAAVLSAAVGLLDLARRDTERLRARVVAAVLALALIGGVLALLLKVSRQGGGLAAVGQAMTSPFDFKLQKFLQDHKRALFWLIMPVIWAGAGPGCLIYLAALKGIPEEQYEAADIDGAGLWDKVVHVMLPHLKALIIINLVGAVVGGFQASGNIFVMTGGGPEDATMTIGLYIWYNAFMFLNFGLATAMGWIMGAILIGFTLTQLNILNKLEFRSVAVEPKMKE
;
A
#
# COMPACT_ATOMS: atom_id res chain seq x y z
N MET A 1 -11.23 -12.82 4.85
CA MET A 1 -11.30 -13.90 3.84
C MET A 1 -10.00 -14.15 3.04
N PRO A 2 -8.98 -13.25 2.96
CA PRO A 2 -7.77 -13.52 2.16
C PRO A 2 -6.95 -14.73 2.63
N ALA A 3 -7.02 -15.10 3.89
CA ALA A 3 -6.27 -16.25 4.43
C ALA A 3 -6.79 -17.64 3.98
N VAL A 4 -7.98 -17.70 3.38
CA VAL A 4 -8.62 -18.95 2.98
C VAL A 4 -8.39 -19.29 1.50
N THR A 5 -8.04 -18.28 0.68
CA THR A 5 -7.80 -18.47 -0.75
C THR A 5 -6.33 -18.72 -1.02
N THR A 6 -6.00 -19.84 -1.65
CA THR A 6 -4.65 -20.11 -2.11
C THR A 6 -4.23 -19.13 -3.20
N GLY A 7 -2.94 -18.81 -3.29
CA GLY A 7 -2.42 -17.76 -4.17
C GLY A 7 -2.91 -17.84 -5.63
N LEU A 8 -2.92 -19.04 -6.24
CA LEU A 8 -3.39 -19.21 -7.62
C LEU A 8 -4.89 -18.92 -7.77
N VAL A 9 -5.73 -19.41 -6.86
CA VAL A 9 -7.18 -19.14 -6.88
C VAL A 9 -7.45 -17.65 -6.77
N THR A 10 -6.74 -16.96 -5.88
CA THR A 10 -6.84 -15.50 -5.76
C THR A 10 -6.51 -14.82 -7.08
N LEU A 11 -5.41 -15.20 -7.74
CA LEU A 11 -5.00 -14.60 -9.00
C LEU A 11 -6.02 -14.82 -10.12
N PHE A 12 -6.58 -16.04 -10.24
CA PHE A 12 -7.62 -16.34 -11.22
C PHE A 12 -8.90 -15.56 -10.97
N LEU A 13 -9.32 -15.41 -9.70
CA LEU A 13 -10.49 -14.62 -9.34
C LEU A 13 -10.27 -13.13 -9.70
N TRP A 14 -9.10 -12.57 -9.39
CA TRP A 14 -8.81 -11.18 -9.73
C TRP A 14 -8.71 -10.97 -11.24
N LYS A 15 -8.01 -11.86 -11.97
CA LYS A 15 -7.85 -11.75 -13.41
C LYS A 15 -9.16 -11.94 -14.16
N GLY A 16 -9.89 -13.02 -13.88
CA GLY A 16 -11.07 -13.42 -14.65
C GLY A 16 -12.35 -12.74 -14.20
N LEU A 17 -12.53 -12.53 -12.88
CA LEU A 17 -13.78 -11.99 -12.34
C LEU A 17 -13.75 -10.48 -12.15
N LEU A 18 -12.65 -9.95 -11.61
CA LEU A 18 -12.57 -8.54 -11.24
C LEU A 18 -11.97 -7.68 -12.36
N TYR A 19 -10.87 -8.12 -12.98
CA TYR A 19 -10.08 -7.32 -13.93
C TYR A 19 -10.41 -7.60 -15.39
N ASP A 20 -11.41 -8.42 -15.69
CA ASP A 20 -11.84 -8.62 -17.07
C ASP A 20 -12.13 -7.25 -17.73
N PRO A 21 -11.45 -6.90 -18.83
CA PRO A 21 -11.64 -5.62 -19.51
C PRO A 21 -12.97 -5.55 -20.27
N SER A 22 -13.63 -6.69 -20.45
CA SER A 22 -14.95 -6.76 -21.06
C SER A 22 -16.05 -6.24 -20.11
N ASP A 23 -17.24 -6.09 -20.64
CA ASP A 23 -18.42 -5.71 -19.87
C ASP A 23 -18.82 -6.76 -18.81
N SER A 24 -18.19 -7.93 -18.81
CA SER A 24 -18.43 -9.02 -17.86
C SER A 24 -17.69 -8.86 -16.53
N GLY A 25 -16.59 -8.11 -16.49
CA GLY A 25 -15.81 -7.88 -15.28
C GLY A 25 -16.61 -7.18 -14.18
N VAL A 26 -16.56 -7.70 -12.95
CA VAL A 26 -17.37 -7.19 -11.82
C VAL A 26 -17.12 -5.71 -11.57
N ILE A 27 -15.86 -5.27 -11.61
CA ILE A 27 -15.54 -3.85 -11.37
C ILE A 27 -16.10 -2.99 -12.50
N ASN A 28 -16.00 -3.42 -13.75
CA ASN A 28 -16.57 -2.71 -14.88
C ASN A 28 -18.09 -2.69 -14.84
N LYS A 29 -18.76 -3.73 -14.39
CA LYS A 29 -20.22 -3.73 -14.13
C LYS A 29 -20.62 -2.73 -13.06
N ILE A 30 -19.85 -2.62 -11.98
CA ILE A 30 -20.09 -1.61 -10.95
C ILE A 30 -19.92 -0.20 -11.52
N ILE A 31 -18.90 0.01 -12.34
CA ILE A 31 -18.67 1.29 -13.03
C ILE A 31 -19.85 1.63 -13.95
N GLN A 32 -20.31 0.68 -14.77
CA GLN A 32 -21.48 0.87 -15.63
C GLN A 32 -22.74 1.19 -14.80
N TRP A 33 -22.97 0.45 -13.73
CA TRP A 33 -24.11 0.69 -12.84
C TRP A 33 -24.04 2.09 -12.21
N ILE A 34 -22.89 2.56 -11.75
CA ILE A 34 -22.71 3.93 -11.24
C ILE A 34 -22.96 4.96 -12.33
N ASN A 35 -22.57 4.69 -13.58
CA ASN A 35 -22.81 5.58 -14.71
C ASN A 35 -24.30 5.70 -15.07
N THR A 36 -25.15 4.72 -14.68
CA THR A 36 -26.62 4.82 -14.85
C THR A 36 -27.28 5.71 -13.80
N TRP A 37 -26.56 6.16 -12.79
CA TRP A 37 -27.13 6.98 -11.73
C TRP A 37 -27.56 8.36 -12.24
N PRO A 38 -28.76 8.83 -11.83
CA PRO A 38 -29.22 10.14 -12.23
C PRO A 38 -28.31 11.25 -11.71
N ALA A 39 -28.26 12.37 -12.44
CA ALA A 39 -27.35 13.48 -12.14
C ALA A 39 -27.50 14.03 -10.70
N TRP A 40 -28.72 14.05 -10.16
CA TRP A 40 -28.96 14.52 -8.78
C TRP A 40 -28.31 13.59 -7.73
N LEU A 41 -28.31 12.27 -7.95
CA LEU A 41 -27.69 11.31 -7.06
C LEU A 41 -26.16 11.41 -7.14
N ALA A 42 -25.62 11.60 -8.34
CA ALA A 42 -24.19 11.87 -8.54
C ALA A 42 -23.74 13.16 -7.82
N ALA A 43 -24.56 14.20 -7.86
CA ALA A 43 -24.32 15.46 -7.14
C ALA A 43 -24.33 15.24 -5.62
N LEU A 44 -25.29 14.49 -5.08
CA LEU A 44 -25.34 14.17 -3.64
C LEU A 44 -24.11 13.37 -3.19
N CYS A 45 -23.68 12.39 -3.95
CA CYS A 45 -22.46 11.63 -3.64
C CYS A 45 -21.21 12.52 -3.61
N ARG A 46 -21.04 13.42 -4.60
CA ARG A 46 -19.90 14.36 -4.64
C ARG A 46 -19.94 15.34 -3.47
N LEU A 47 -21.11 15.87 -3.14
CA LEU A 47 -21.29 16.72 -1.96
C LEU A 47 -21.01 15.98 -0.66
N GLY A 48 -21.48 14.73 -0.54
CA GLY A 48 -21.20 13.87 0.61
C GLY A 48 -19.71 13.59 0.79
N VAL A 49 -19.00 13.25 -0.29
CA VAL A 49 -17.55 13.06 -0.26
C VAL A 49 -16.83 14.36 0.10
N GLY A 50 -17.25 15.50 -0.50
CA GLY A 50 -16.69 16.80 -0.18
C GLY A 50 -16.90 17.19 1.29
N ALA A 51 -18.10 16.96 1.82
CA ALA A 51 -18.41 17.20 3.24
C ALA A 51 -17.57 16.28 4.17
N ALA A 52 -17.40 15.00 3.82
CA ALA A 52 -16.58 14.06 4.59
C ALA A 52 -15.11 14.48 4.61
N VAL A 53 -14.55 14.91 3.47
CA VAL A 53 -13.17 15.41 3.42
C VAL A 53 -13.01 16.69 4.24
N LEU A 54 -13.96 17.62 4.15
CA LEU A 54 -13.93 18.85 4.95
C LEU A 54 -14.08 18.56 6.45
N SER A 55 -14.98 17.66 6.85
CA SER A 55 -15.14 17.27 8.25
C SER A 55 -13.86 16.59 8.80
N ALA A 56 -13.22 15.75 8.00
CA ALA A 56 -11.93 15.15 8.36
C ALA A 56 -10.83 16.22 8.52
N ALA A 57 -10.77 17.20 7.61
CA ALA A 57 -9.82 18.30 7.69
C ALA A 57 -10.04 19.16 8.93
N VAL A 58 -11.31 19.50 9.25
CA VAL A 58 -11.70 20.23 10.48
C VAL A 58 -11.36 19.43 11.73
N GLY A 59 -11.64 18.12 11.74
CA GLY A 59 -11.27 17.22 12.84
C GLY A 59 -9.76 17.18 13.09
N LEU A 60 -8.95 17.13 12.02
CA LEU A 60 -7.49 17.20 12.13
C LEU A 60 -7.00 18.56 12.66
N LEU A 61 -7.62 19.65 12.25
CA LEU A 61 -7.31 21.00 12.77
C LEU A 61 -7.70 21.14 14.24
N ASP A 62 -8.85 20.57 14.65
CA ASP A 62 -9.28 20.58 16.05
C ASP A 62 -8.34 19.74 16.94
N LEU A 63 -7.92 18.57 16.47
CA LEU A 63 -6.88 17.77 17.12
C LEU A 63 -5.56 18.56 17.24
N ALA A 64 -5.16 19.27 16.19
CA ALA A 64 -3.97 20.12 16.22
C ALA A 64 -4.09 21.27 17.23
N ARG A 65 -5.29 21.73 17.55
CA ARG A 65 -5.54 22.82 18.54
C ARG A 65 -5.59 22.30 19.98
N ARG A 66 -6.13 21.12 20.22
CA ARG A 66 -6.37 20.56 21.58
C ARG A 66 -5.09 20.04 22.22
N ASP A 67 -4.18 19.49 21.45
CA ASP A 67 -2.95 18.88 21.97
C ASP A 67 -1.85 19.95 22.15
N THR A 68 -1.85 20.62 23.29
CA THR A 68 -0.95 21.77 23.56
C THR A 68 0.50 21.37 23.81
N GLU A 69 0.74 20.11 24.16
CA GLU A 69 2.07 19.66 24.60
C GLU A 69 2.96 19.07 23.47
N ARG A 70 2.40 18.75 22.29
CA ARG A 70 3.12 18.02 21.24
C ARG A 70 3.20 18.79 19.92
N LEU A 71 4.15 19.69 19.84
CA LEU A 71 4.39 20.51 18.63
C LEU A 71 4.46 19.69 17.34
N ARG A 72 5.08 18.50 17.38
CA ARG A 72 5.22 17.61 16.19
C ARG A 72 3.89 17.06 15.71
N ALA A 73 3.01 16.58 16.60
CA ALA A 73 1.68 16.08 16.25
C ALA A 73 0.80 17.19 15.65
N ARG A 74 0.86 18.41 16.22
CA ARG A 74 0.16 19.58 15.70
C ARG A 74 0.61 19.96 14.30
N VAL A 75 1.92 19.95 14.07
CA VAL A 75 2.49 20.25 12.73
C VAL A 75 2.05 19.20 11.71
N VAL A 76 2.12 17.92 12.05
CA VAL A 76 1.68 16.83 11.15
C VAL A 76 0.18 16.92 10.84
N ALA A 77 -0.66 17.11 11.86
CA ALA A 77 -2.11 17.25 11.67
C ALA A 77 -2.46 18.48 10.83
N ALA A 78 -1.80 19.62 11.08
CA ALA A 78 -2.00 20.84 10.31
C ALA A 78 -1.55 20.67 8.84
N VAL A 79 -0.40 20.03 8.59
CA VAL A 79 0.10 19.74 7.24
C VAL A 79 -0.86 18.82 6.49
N LEU A 80 -1.37 17.76 7.12
CA LEU A 80 -2.35 16.86 6.52
C LEU A 80 -3.68 17.58 6.20
N ALA A 81 -4.18 18.40 7.12
CA ALA A 81 -5.38 19.20 6.89
C ALA A 81 -5.20 20.19 5.73
N LEU A 82 -4.07 20.89 5.68
CA LEU A 82 -3.74 21.82 4.58
C LEU A 82 -3.56 21.08 3.25
N ALA A 83 -2.97 19.87 3.25
CA ALA A 83 -2.85 19.03 2.07
C ALA A 83 -4.21 18.59 1.54
N LEU A 84 -5.16 18.20 2.41
CA LEU A 84 -6.53 17.84 2.04
C LEU A 84 -7.28 19.05 1.45
N ILE A 85 -7.24 20.18 2.12
CA ILE A 85 -7.89 21.43 1.66
C ILE A 85 -7.26 21.89 0.34
N GLY A 86 -5.94 21.87 0.25
CA GLY A 86 -5.19 22.22 -0.96
C GLY A 86 -5.50 21.29 -2.14
N GLY A 87 -5.65 20.01 -1.90
CA GLY A 87 -6.05 19.03 -2.91
C GLY A 87 -7.46 19.30 -3.47
N VAL A 88 -8.42 19.59 -2.60
CA VAL A 88 -9.78 19.96 -3.01
C VAL A 88 -9.76 21.28 -3.80
N LEU A 89 -9.03 22.29 -3.30
CA LEU A 89 -8.92 23.58 -3.98
C LEU A 89 -8.25 23.45 -5.35
N ALA A 90 -7.18 22.66 -5.46
CA ALA A 90 -6.48 22.39 -6.71
C ALA A 90 -7.40 21.70 -7.74
N LEU A 91 -8.24 20.75 -7.29
CA LEU A 91 -9.25 20.11 -8.12
C LEU A 91 -10.29 21.11 -8.62
N LEU A 92 -10.82 21.97 -7.75
CA LEU A 92 -11.78 23.01 -8.11
C LEU A 92 -11.17 24.03 -9.09
N LEU A 93 -9.92 24.45 -8.86
CA LEU A 93 -9.21 25.36 -9.76
C LEU A 93 -8.92 24.71 -11.12
N LYS A 94 -8.60 23.43 -11.17
CA LYS A 94 -8.40 22.69 -12.41
C LYS A 94 -9.68 22.63 -13.25
N VAL A 95 -10.81 22.33 -12.62
CA VAL A 95 -12.14 22.34 -13.27
C VAL A 95 -12.53 23.74 -13.74
N SER A 96 -12.29 24.76 -12.92
CA SER A 96 -12.56 26.17 -13.27
C SER A 96 -11.72 26.67 -14.45
N ARG A 97 -10.46 26.23 -14.57
CA ARG A 97 -9.55 26.60 -15.68
C ARG A 97 -9.91 25.96 -17.03
N GLN A 98 -10.66 24.84 -17.02
CA GLN A 98 -11.00 24.11 -18.24
C GLN A 98 -12.16 24.72 -19.06
N GLY A 99 -12.68 25.88 -18.66
CA GLY A 99 -13.50 26.63 -19.61
C GLY A 99 -14.82 27.22 -19.12
N GLY A 100 -14.95 27.72 -17.89
CA GLY A 100 -16.20 28.34 -17.52
C GLY A 100 -16.34 28.91 -16.10
N GLY A 101 -15.25 29.08 -15.37
CA GLY A 101 -15.30 29.65 -14.02
C GLY A 101 -16.21 28.86 -13.07
N LEU A 102 -16.94 29.55 -12.21
CA LEU A 102 -17.87 28.92 -11.24
C LEU A 102 -19.00 28.11 -11.90
N ALA A 103 -19.44 28.46 -13.10
CA ALA A 103 -20.44 27.72 -13.85
C ALA A 103 -19.96 26.32 -14.26
N ALA A 104 -18.67 26.17 -14.63
CA ALA A 104 -18.08 24.86 -14.92
C ALA A 104 -17.98 23.96 -13.69
N VAL A 105 -17.74 24.54 -12.52
CA VAL A 105 -17.77 23.80 -11.26
C VAL A 105 -19.19 23.31 -10.97
N GLY A 106 -20.20 24.14 -11.14
CA GLY A 106 -21.60 23.76 -11.01
C GLY A 106 -22.00 22.64 -11.98
N GLN A 107 -21.63 22.75 -13.25
CA GLN A 107 -21.87 21.69 -14.24
C GLN A 107 -21.11 20.38 -13.90
N ALA A 108 -19.86 20.47 -13.47
CA ALA A 108 -19.11 19.29 -13.04
C ALA A 108 -19.72 18.60 -11.81
N MET A 109 -20.34 19.37 -10.90
CA MET A 109 -21.05 18.83 -9.74
C MET A 109 -22.35 18.14 -10.11
N THR A 110 -23.09 18.66 -11.08
CA THR A 110 -24.43 18.17 -11.49
C THR A 110 -24.39 17.21 -12.68
N SER A 111 -23.24 17.04 -13.35
CA SER A 111 -23.12 16.07 -14.44
C SER A 111 -23.29 14.63 -13.93
N PRO A 112 -23.89 13.71 -14.71
CA PRO A 112 -23.88 12.29 -14.37
C PRO A 112 -22.45 11.75 -14.31
N PHE A 113 -22.26 10.62 -13.65
CA PHE A 113 -20.97 9.94 -13.69
C PHE A 113 -20.71 9.39 -15.10
N ASP A 114 -19.53 9.65 -15.61
CA ASP A 114 -19.03 9.11 -16.89
C ASP A 114 -17.64 8.50 -16.64
N PHE A 115 -17.61 7.39 -15.91
CA PHE A 115 -16.38 6.64 -15.69
C PHE A 115 -16.12 5.73 -16.88
N LYS A 116 -14.98 5.90 -17.52
CA LYS A 116 -14.53 4.98 -18.59
C LYS A 116 -14.26 3.60 -18.01
N LEU A 117 -14.66 2.57 -18.74
CA LEU A 117 -14.32 1.19 -18.43
C LEU A 117 -12.80 1.04 -18.31
N GLN A 118 -12.35 0.36 -17.27
CA GLN A 118 -10.94 0.27 -16.95
C GLN A 118 -10.31 -0.92 -17.68
N LYS A 119 -9.21 -0.67 -18.38
CA LYS A 119 -8.34 -1.70 -18.96
C LYS A 119 -7.24 -2.06 -17.96
N PHE A 120 -7.59 -2.70 -16.86
CA PHE A 120 -6.75 -2.91 -15.67
C PHE A 120 -5.35 -3.40 -16.01
N LEU A 121 -5.24 -4.60 -16.61
CA LEU A 121 -3.97 -5.25 -16.93
C LEU A 121 -3.46 -4.94 -18.34
N GLN A 122 -4.24 -4.25 -19.17
CA GLN A 122 -3.87 -3.89 -20.54
C GLN A 122 -3.32 -2.46 -20.66
N ASP A 123 -3.42 -1.64 -19.60
CA ASP A 123 -2.85 -0.30 -19.59
C ASP A 123 -1.39 -0.36 -19.11
N HIS A 124 -0.45 -0.10 -20.02
CA HIS A 124 1.00 -0.09 -19.77
C HIS A 124 1.40 0.69 -18.49
N LYS A 125 0.75 1.84 -18.23
CA LYS A 125 1.10 2.69 -17.06
C LYS A 125 0.55 2.19 -15.73
N ARG A 126 -0.51 1.37 -15.76
CA ARG A 126 -1.25 0.96 -14.55
C ARG A 126 -1.22 -0.54 -14.31
N ALA A 127 -0.77 -1.34 -15.28
CA ALA A 127 -0.75 -2.80 -15.19
C ALA A 127 -0.01 -3.30 -13.94
N LEU A 128 1.16 -2.71 -13.63
CA LEU A 128 1.92 -3.07 -12.44
C LEU A 128 1.17 -2.80 -11.14
N PHE A 129 0.46 -1.68 -11.04
CA PHE A 129 -0.35 -1.34 -9.86
C PHE A 129 -1.46 -2.38 -9.64
N TRP A 130 -2.21 -2.72 -10.69
CA TRP A 130 -3.30 -3.69 -10.60
C TRP A 130 -2.81 -5.11 -10.37
N LEU A 131 -1.60 -5.44 -10.83
CA LEU A 131 -0.97 -6.73 -10.58
C LEU A 131 -0.56 -6.91 -9.11
N ILE A 132 -0.15 -5.84 -8.42
CA ILE A 132 0.27 -5.89 -7.02
C ILE A 132 -0.94 -5.99 -6.07
N MET A 133 -2.10 -5.44 -6.43
CA MET A 133 -3.29 -5.41 -5.56
C MET A 133 -3.72 -6.78 -5.02
N PRO A 134 -3.85 -7.85 -5.85
CA PRO A 134 -4.16 -9.18 -5.35
C PRO A 134 -3.13 -9.73 -4.37
N VAL A 135 -1.86 -9.42 -4.58
CA VAL A 135 -0.75 -9.87 -3.71
C VAL A 135 -0.84 -9.20 -2.34
N ILE A 136 -1.07 -7.89 -2.30
CA ILE A 136 -1.30 -7.15 -1.05
C ILE A 136 -2.51 -7.71 -0.32
N TRP A 137 -3.63 -7.90 -1.02
CA TRP A 137 -4.86 -8.42 -0.43
C TRP A 137 -4.67 -9.82 0.16
N ALA A 138 -4.01 -10.73 -0.58
CA ALA A 138 -3.75 -12.09 -0.11
C ALA A 138 -2.76 -12.12 1.07
N GLY A 139 -1.76 -11.23 1.07
CA GLY A 139 -0.75 -11.12 2.13
C GLY A 139 -1.24 -10.46 3.41
N ALA A 140 -2.29 -9.64 3.34
CA ALA A 140 -2.77 -8.86 4.49
C ALA A 140 -3.22 -9.73 5.67
N GLY A 141 -3.89 -10.86 5.42
CA GLY A 141 -4.37 -11.77 6.47
C GLY A 141 -3.24 -12.44 7.25
N PRO A 142 -2.38 -13.22 6.61
CA PRO A 142 -1.24 -13.86 7.25
C PRO A 142 -0.27 -12.84 7.88
N GLY A 143 -0.01 -11.73 7.18
CA GLY A 143 0.82 -10.66 7.69
C GLY A 143 0.31 -10.08 9.01
N CYS A 144 -0.98 -9.78 9.10
CA CYS A 144 -1.61 -9.27 10.31
C CYS A 144 -1.43 -10.22 11.52
N LEU A 145 -1.56 -11.54 11.30
CA LEU A 145 -1.40 -12.52 12.37
C LEU A 145 0.01 -12.54 12.94
N ILE A 146 1.02 -12.42 12.11
CA ILE A 146 2.44 -12.38 12.54
C ILE A 146 2.69 -11.16 13.44
N TYR A 147 2.24 -9.98 13.02
CA TYR A 147 2.39 -8.76 13.81
C TYR A 147 1.55 -8.80 15.10
N LEU A 148 0.34 -9.36 15.06
CA LEU A 148 -0.49 -9.53 16.25
C LEU A 148 0.17 -10.46 17.28
N ALA A 149 0.78 -11.56 16.83
CA ALA A 149 1.50 -12.45 17.71
C ALA A 149 2.72 -11.76 18.36
N ALA A 150 3.47 -10.97 17.59
CA ALA A 150 4.59 -10.20 18.11
C ALA A 150 4.16 -9.14 19.13
N LEU A 151 3.06 -8.44 18.89
CA LEU A 151 2.50 -7.46 19.84
C LEU A 151 2.04 -8.11 21.13
N LYS A 152 1.45 -9.31 21.09
CA LYS A 152 1.08 -10.06 22.29
C LYS A 152 2.28 -10.56 23.10
N GLY A 153 3.46 -10.59 22.52
CA GLY A 153 4.71 -10.94 23.21
C GLY A 153 5.30 -9.79 24.01
N ILE A 154 4.78 -8.57 23.90
CA ILE A 154 5.25 -7.42 24.68
C ILE A 154 4.70 -7.53 26.11
N PRO A 155 5.56 -7.48 27.17
CA PRO A 155 5.13 -7.53 28.57
C PRO A 155 4.14 -6.41 28.90
N GLU A 156 3.09 -6.75 29.65
CA GLU A 156 2.02 -5.82 30.02
C GLU A 156 2.54 -4.66 30.89
N GLU A 157 3.57 -4.93 31.68
CA GLU A 157 4.28 -3.95 32.53
C GLU A 157 4.77 -2.72 31.72
N GLN A 158 5.15 -2.90 30.45
CA GLN A 158 5.59 -1.78 29.60
C GLN A 158 4.42 -0.88 29.18
N TYR A 159 3.23 -1.46 29.00
CA TYR A 159 2.03 -0.68 28.73
C TYR A 159 1.54 0.06 29.98
N GLU A 160 1.62 -0.59 31.16
CA GLU A 160 1.27 0.01 32.44
C GLU A 160 2.22 1.16 32.79
N ALA A 161 3.53 0.98 32.60
CA ALA A 161 4.51 2.05 32.78
C ALA A 161 4.20 3.26 31.89
N ALA A 162 3.89 3.00 30.61
CA ALA A 162 3.50 4.05 29.68
C ALA A 162 2.20 4.75 30.08
N ASP A 163 1.24 4.03 30.74
CA ASP A 163 0.01 4.63 31.26
C ASP A 163 0.28 5.54 32.45
N ILE A 164 1.18 5.14 33.36
CA ILE A 164 1.59 5.97 34.52
C ILE A 164 2.28 7.25 34.02
N ASP A 165 3.07 7.18 32.96
CA ASP A 165 3.70 8.32 32.31
C ASP A 165 2.70 9.21 31.51
N GLY A 166 1.41 8.86 31.50
CA GLY A 166 0.38 9.60 30.77
C GLY A 166 0.47 9.48 29.25
N ALA A 167 1.11 8.41 28.73
CA ALA A 167 1.27 8.20 27.31
C ALA A 167 -0.06 7.93 26.60
N GLY A 168 -0.36 8.71 25.56
CA GLY A 168 -1.49 8.48 24.68
C GLY A 168 -1.27 7.27 23.75
N LEU A 169 -2.32 6.87 23.02
CA LEU A 169 -2.25 5.71 22.11
C LEU A 169 -1.09 5.80 21.10
N TRP A 170 -0.88 6.98 20.51
CA TRP A 170 0.22 7.20 19.57
C TRP A 170 1.60 7.07 20.21
N ASP A 171 1.75 7.45 21.47
CA ASP A 171 3.02 7.32 22.19
C ASP A 171 3.34 5.87 22.46
N LYS A 172 2.34 5.08 22.88
CA LYS A 172 2.49 3.63 23.03
C LYS A 172 2.87 2.97 21.71
N VAL A 173 2.25 3.39 20.59
CA VAL A 173 2.63 2.87 19.27
C VAL A 173 4.08 3.19 18.93
N VAL A 174 4.52 4.44 19.12
CA VAL A 174 5.85 4.89 18.67
C VAL A 174 6.95 4.45 19.63
N HIS A 175 6.71 4.45 20.93
CA HIS A 175 7.75 4.23 21.93
C HIS A 175 7.75 2.82 22.54
N VAL A 176 6.61 2.09 22.50
CA VAL A 176 6.51 0.73 23.02
C VAL A 176 6.40 -0.28 21.89
N MET A 177 5.37 -0.18 21.03
CA MET A 177 5.09 -1.20 20.02
C MET A 177 6.11 -1.21 18.88
N LEU A 178 6.39 -0.05 18.28
CA LEU A 178 7.26 0.05 17.09
C LEU A 178 8.71 -0.40 17.35
N PRO A 179 9.34 -0.09 18.50
CA PRO A 179 10.67 -0.60 18.81
C PRO A 179 10.72 -2.13 18.89
N HIS A 180 9.69 -2.77 19.49
CA HIS A 180 9.60 -4.23 19.58
C HIS A 180 9.35 -4.89 18.22
N LEU A 181 8.60 -4.24 17.35
CA LEU A 181 8.32 -4.74 15.99
C LEU A 181 9.46 -4.49 15.00
N LYS A 182 10.45 -3.67 15.34
CA LYS A 182 11.50 -3.21 14.42
C LYS A 182 12.23 -4.34 13.70
N ALA A 183 12.66 -5.37 14.42
CA ALA A 183 13.34 -6.52 13.86
C ALA A 183 12.43 -7.27 12.88
N LEU A 184 11.17 -7.50 13.27
CA LEU A 184 10.18 -8.18 12.44
C LEU A 184 9.87 -7.39 11.15
N ILE A 185 9.76 -6.07 11.23
CA ILE A 185 9.55 -5.20 10.07
C ILE A 185 10.72 -5.33 9.10
N ILE A 186 11.96 -5.31 9.60
CA ILE A 186 13.16 -5.42 8.76
C ILE A 186 13.22 -6.79 8.07
N ILE A 187 12.96 -7.88 8.80
CA ILE A 187 12.94 -9.24 8.23
C ILE A 187 11.89 -9.36 7.14
N ASN A 188 10.68 -8.87 7.39
CA ASN A 188 9.60 -8.88 6.38
C ASN A 188 9.94 -8.01 5.16
N LEU A 189 10.58 -6.86 5.36
CA LEU A 189 11.03 -5.99 4.27
C LEU A 189 12.06 -6.71 3.39
N VAL A 190 13.03 -7.39 3.99
CA VAL A 190 14.03 -8.21 3.26
C VAL A 190 13.31 -9.27 2.44
N GLY A 191 12.41 -10.02 3.07
CA GLY A 191 11.62 -11.06 2.39
C GLY A 191 10.79 -10.51 1.22
N ALA A 192 10.19 -9.33 1.38
CA ALA A 192 9.42 -8.68 0.32
C ALA A 192 10.30 -8.27 -0.87
N VAL A 193 11.49 -7.72 -0.63
CA VAL A 193 12.43 -7.35 -1.68
C VAL A 193 12.93 -8.59 -2.43
N VAL A 194 13.39 -9.61 -1.71
CA VAL A 194 13.86 -10.88 -2.31
C VAL A 194 12.73 -11.53 -3.12
N GLY A 195 11.52 -11.60 -2.55
CA GLY A 195 10.34 -12.14 -3.23
C GLY A 195 9.94 -11.34 -4.48
N GLY A 196 10.10 -10.01 -4.45
CA GLY A 196 9.84 -9.15 -5.61
C GLY A 196 10.77 -9.44 -6.79
N PHE A 197 12.06 -9.62 -6.54
CA PHE A 197 13.02 -10.01 -7.60
C PHE A 197 12.75 -11.39 -8.17
N GLN A 198 12.33 -12.34 -7.35
CA GLN A 198 12.00 -13.70 -7.76
C GLN A 198 10.58 -13.85 -8.30
N ALA A 199 9.75 -12.80 -8.25
CA ALA A 199 8.37 -12.86 -8.69
C ALA A 199 8.30 -13.23 -10.17
N SER A 200 7.77 -14.41 -10.47
CA SER A 200 7.56 -14.90 -11.83
C SER A 200 6.17 -15.51 -12.00
N GLY A 201 5.75 -16.38 -11.07
CA GLY A 201 4.50 -17.13 -11.18
C GLY A 201 3.26 -16.24 -11.23
N ASN A 202 3.15 -15.27 -10.33
CA ASN A 202 2.01 -14.36 -10.29
C ASN A 202 1.93 -13.50 -11.56
N ILE A 203 3.07 -13.01 -12.02
CA ILE A 203 3.16 -12.17 -13.22
C ILE A 203 2.86 -13.00 -14.46
N PHE A 204 3.42 -14.21 -14.55
CA PHE A 204 3.13 -15.13 -15.64
C PHE A 204 1.63 -15.41 -15.82
N VAL A 205 0.94 -15.71 -14.71
CA VAL A 205 -0.51 -16.01 -14.72
C VAL A 205 -1.33 -14.77 -15.06
N MET A 206 -1.00 -13.61 -14.49
CA MET A 206 -1.81 -12.40 -14.63
C MET A 206 -1.60 -11.70 -15.97
N THR A 207 -0.36 -11.46 -16.37
CA THR A 207 -0.02 -10.62 -17.52
C THR A 207 0.93 -11.27 -18.52
N GLY A 208 1.64 -12.33 -18.12
CA GLY A 208 2.71 -12.91 -18.93
C GLY A 208 3.89 -11.96 -19.19
N GLY A 209 4.03 -10.89 -18.37
CA GLY A 209 5.04 -9.85 -18.55
C GLY A 209 4.53 -8.60 -19.27
N GLY A 210 3.36 -8.67 -19.95
CA GLY A 210 2.78 -7.57 -20.71
C GLY A 210 2.01 -6.55 -19.86
N PRO A 211 1.43 -5.50 -20.50
CA PRO A 211 1.63 -5.10 -21.89
C PRO A 211 3.00 -4.47 -22.11
N GLU A 212 3.55 -4.65 -23.34
CA GLU A 212 4.83 -4.02 -23.75
C GLU A 212 5.97 -4.21 -22.73
N ASP A 213 6.07 -5.41 -22.15
CA ASP A 213 7.04 -5.78 -21.09
C ASP A 213 6.96 -4.94 -19.80
N ALA A 214 5.90 -4.16 -19.61
CA ALA A 214 5.74 -3.27 -18.45
C ALA A 214 5.72 -3.99 -17.08
N THR A 215 5.41 -5.28 -17.09
CA THR A 215 5.40 -6.11 -15.88
C THR A 215 6.45 -7.22 -15.92
N MET A 216 7.38 -7.18 -16.89
CA MET A 216 8.44 -8.17 -17.00
C MET A 216 9.42 -8.02 -15.83
N THR A 217 9.60 -9.07 -15.05
CA THR A 217 10.61 -9.15 -14.00
C THR A 217 11.79 -10.00 -14.43
N ILE A 218 12.93 -9.82 -13.76
CA ILE A 218 14.13 -10.63 -14.02
C ILE A 218 13.82 -12.11 -13.82
N GLY A 219 13.08 -12.48 -12.75
CA GLY A 219 12.67 -13.86 -12.50
C GLY A 219 11.83 -14.46 -13.62
N LEU A 220 10.86 -13.70 -14.16
CA LEU A 220 10.05 -14.15 -15.29
C LEU A 220 10.87 -14.26 -16.57
N TYR A 221 11.77 -13.32 -16.82
CA TYR A 221 12.65 -13.35 -17.98
C TYR A 221 13.61 -14.54 -17.98
N ILE A 222 14.18 -14.88 -16.80
CA ILE A 222 14.96 -16.11 -16.60
C ILE A 222 14.11 -17.34 -16.92
N TRP A 223 12.89 -17.38 -16.43
CA TRP A 223 11.97 -18.48 -16.67
C TRP A 223 11.67 -18.66 -18.16
N TYR A 224 11.36 -17.59 -18.89
CA TYR A 224 11.14 -17.64 -20.35
C TYR A 224 12.37 -18.17 -21.10
N ASN A 225 13.56 -17.67 -20.76
CA ASN A 225 14.80 -18.14 -21.40
C ASN A 225 15.08 -19.61 -21.11
N ALA A 226 14.83 -20.09 -19.88
CA ALA A 226 15.04 -21.48 -19.53
C ALA A 226 14.04 -22.41 -20.20
N PHE A 227 12.74 -22.13 -20.09
CA PHE A 227 11.69 -23.11 -20.41
C PHE A 227 10.96 -22.86 -21.73
N MET A 228 10.90 -21.62 -22.22
CA MET A 228 10.25 -21.31 -23.49
C MET A 228 11.25 -21.22 -24.64
N PHE A 229 12.39 -20.58 -24.41
CA PHE A 229 13.41 -20.39 -25.44
C PHE A 229 14.54 -21.42 -25.36
N LEU A 230 14.57 -22.26 -24.33
CA LEU A 230 15.56 -23.32 -24.09
C LEU A 230 17.02 -22.81 -24.08
N ASN A 231 17.20 -21.54 -23.76
CA ASN A 231 18.51 -20.87 -23.63
C ASN A 231 19.07 -21.06 -22.22
N PHE A 232 19.33 -22.31 -21.82
CA PHE A 232 19.76 -22.64 -20.45
C PHE A 232 21.02 -21.92 -20.00
N GLY A 233 21.98 -21.72 -20.91
CA GLY A 233 23.23 -21.02 -20.61
C GLY A 233 22.97 -19.57 -20.17
N LEU A 234 22.15 -18.84 -20.92
CA LEU A 234 21.77 -17.47 -20.58
C LEU A 234 20.95 -17.41 -19.29
N ALA A 235 19.95 -18.28 -19.16
CA ALA A 235 19.09 -18.34 -17.99
C ALA A 235 19.91 -18.62 -16.70
N THR A 236 20.86 -19.56 -16.77
CA THR A 236 21.74 -19.89 -15.66
C THR A 236 22.66 -18.71 -15.30
N ALA A 237 23.27 -18.06 -16.30
CA ALA A 237 24.12 -16.89 -16.05
C ALA A 237 23.36 -15.76 -15.36
N MET A 238 22.14 -15.44 -15.84
CA MET A 238 21.27 -14.43 -15.22
C MET A 238 20.83 -14.83 -13.81
N GLY A 239 20.56 -16.14 -13.59
CA GLY A 239 20.22 -16.66 -12.28
C GLY A 239 21.35 -16.47 -11.26
N TRP A 240 22.61 -16.73 -11.67
CA TRP A 240 23.78 -16.51 -10.83
C TRP A 240 24.01 -15.03 -10.50
N ILE A 241 23.85 -14.15 -11.48
CA ILE A 241 23.95 -12.69 -11.26
C ILE A 241 22.88 -12.22 -10.30
N MET A 242 21.63 -12.63 -10.51
CA MET A 242 20.52 -12.30 -9.62
C MET A 242 20.78 -12.83 -8.19
N GLY A 243 21.23 -14.09 -8.09
CA GLY A 243 21.57 -14.71 -6.80
C GLY A 243 22.66 -13.95 -6.06
N ALA A 244 23.72 -13.53 -6.73
CA ALA A 244 24.80 -12.75 -6.13
C ALA A 244 24.30 -11.39 -5.61
N ILE A 245 23.44 -10.68 -6.36
CA ILE A 245 22.82 -9.42 -5.94
C ILE A 245 21.96 -9.64 -4.68
N LEU A 246 21.11 -10.68 -4.68
CA LEU A 246 20.23 -10.97 -3.54
C LEU A 246 21.01 -11.40 -2.29
N ILE A 247 22.08 -12.16 -2.44
CA ILE A 247 22.97 -12.51 -1.34
C ILE A 247 23.63 -11.26 -0.75
N GLY A 248 24.20 -10.40 -1.59
CA GLY A 248 24.79 -9.12 -1.16
C GLY A 248 23.80 -8.24 -0.41
N PHE A 249 22.57 -8.12 -0.94
CA PHE A 249 21.49 -7.40 -0.27
C PHE A 249 21.14 -8.00 1.08
N THR A 250 20.96 -9.32 1.16
CA THR A 250 20.60 -10.02 2.41
C THR A 250 21.69 -9.87 3.47
N LEU A 251 22.97 -10.03 3.11
CA LEU A 251 24.09 -9.82 4.02
C LEU A 251 24.14 -8.39 4.56
N THR A 252 23.88 -7.40 3.72
CA THR A 252 23.81 -6.00 4.16
C THR A 252 22.69 -5.78 5.18
N GLN A 253 21.52 -6.37 4.95
CA GLN A 253 20.39 -6.27 5.88
C GLN A 253 20.65 -7.01 7.20
N LEU A 254 21.28 -8.19 7.17
CA LEU A 254 21.68 -8.90 8.38
C LEU A 254 22.68 -8.09 9.22
N ASN A 255 23.63 -7.41 8.59
CA ASN A 255 24.55 -6.51 9.29
C ASN A 255 23.81 -5.33 9.97
N ILE A 256 22.76 -4.81 9.36
CA ILE A 256 21.93 -3.77 9.95
C ILE A 256 21.17 -4.34 11.17
N LEU A 257 20.56 -5.51 11.03
CA LEU A 257 19.85 -6.20 12.12
C LEU A 257 20.74 -6.42 13.33
N ASN A 258 21.93 -7.00 13.12
CA ASN A 258 22.90 -7.27 14.20
C ASN A 258 23.27 -5.98 14.95
N LYS A 259 23.49 -4.87 14.24
CA LYS A 259 23.77 -3.56 14.88
C LYS A 259 22.62 -3.05 15.74
N LEU A 260 21.39 -3.43 15.43
CA LEU A 260 20.20 -3.02 16.18
C LEU A 260 20.02 -3.85 17.45
N GLU A 261 20.26 -5.16 17.39
CA GLU A 261 20.15 -6.05 18.55
C GLU A 261 21.25 -5.76 19.59
N PHE A 262 22.50 -5.61 19.18
CA PHE A 262 23.59 -5.27 20.10
C PHE A 262 23.40 -3.93 20.82
N ARG A 263 22.66 -3.01 20.26
CA ARG A 263 22.40 -1.71 20.89
C ARG A 263 21.34 -1.78 22.00
N SER A 264 20.44 -2.76 21.96
CA SER A 264 19.42 -2.98 23.01
C SER A 264 20.00 -3.69 24.24
N VAL A 265 21.00 -4.54 24.06
CA VAL A 265 21.68 -5.27 25.17
C VAL A 265 22.70 -4.39 25.89
N ALA A 266 23.22 -3.35 25.25
CA ALA A 266 24.25 -2.47 25.84
C ALA A 266 23.70 -1.44 26.86
N VAL A 267 22.43 -1.44 27.15
CA VAL A 267 21.77 -0.50 28.11
C VAL A 267 21.46 -1.16 29.45
N GLU A 268 22.00 -2.35 29.77
CA GLU A 268 21.98 -2.79 31.18
C GLU A 268 22.89 -1.90 32.03
N PRO A 269 22.34 -1.15 33.00
CA PRO A 269 23.17 -0.40 33.93
C PRO A 269 23.99 -1.41 34.77
N LYS A 270 25.31 -1.32 34.70
CA LYS A 270 26.16 -1.96 35.69
C LYS A 270 25.66 -1.55 37.08
N MET A 271 24.93 -2.41 37.77
CA MET A 271 24.70 -2.25 39.18
C MET A 271 26.08 -2.22 39.85
N LYS A 272 26.45 -1.06 40.37
CA LYS A 272 27.59 -0.91 41.25
C LYS A 272 27.21 -1.57 42.57
N GLU A 273 27.90 -2.64 42.94
CA GLU A 273 27.98 -3.17 44.29
C GLU A 273 28.51 -2.13 45.28
#